data_441c0c0da9ba65ed98adfde9b193e7e1
#
_entry.id   441c0c0da9ba65ed98adfde9b193e7e1
#
_cell.length_a   1.000
_cell.length_b   1.000
_cell.length_c   1.000
_cell.angle_alpha   90.00
_cell.angle_beta   90.00
_cell.angle_gamma   90.00
#
_symmetry.space_group_name_H-M   'P 1'
#
loop_
_entity.id
_entity.type
_entity.pdbx_description
1 polymer ?
#
loop_
_entity_poly.entity_id
_entity_poly.type
_entity_poly.pdbx_seq_one_letter_code
_entity_poly.pdbx_strand_id
1 'polypeptide(L)'
;MRVLHYLELEDRLRRSGIETAVRHQRDALAETEADVLTSPWNGATPATAALNGVRGDGAFEDYDLAHCHLIGPGTVAVAAHASRNDIPLAVHAHVTREDFAGSFRGSRAIGPVLERYLRWLYSRADLVLCPSEYTRSVLASYPVSAPIRTVTNGVDLDSLSGYEALRAPYRRRFDLDGLVVFAVGNVFERKGVDTFCRLAERFDHEFVWFGPYDTGPHASETVRRLVNRPPDNVTFTGWIDDVRGAYGAGDIYLFPTRVENQGIAVLEAMACGSAVVLRDIPVFEEFYTHGEDCLKCSTMAEFEAALDRLSADPGLRHRLGENAKSTARRHGLDRVARELRRAYADVIEAAGGEPTTD
;
A
#
# COMPACT_ATOMS: atom_id res chain seq x y z
N MET A 1 14.77 -3.66 -21.94
CA MET A 1 14.60 -4.64 -20.83
C MET A 1 13.13 -5.02 -20.75
N ARG A 2 12.83 -6.30 -20.84
CA ARG A 2 11.47 -6.84 -20.74
C ARG A 2 11.26 -7.43 -19.35
N VAL A 3 10.32 -6.88 -18.55
CA VAL A 3 10.12 -7.26 -17.16
C VAL A 3 8.73 -7.84 -16.96
N LEU A 4 8.65 -9.05 -16.41
CA LEU A 4 7.38 -9.62 -16.00
C LEU A 4 7.00 -9.07 -14.60
N HIS A 5 5.94 -8.27 -14.52
CA HIS A 5 5.30 -7.84 -13.27
C HIS A 5 4.08 -8.71 -12.96
N TYR A 6 4.30 -9.81 -12.25
CA TYR A 6 3.26 -10.78 -11.97
C TYR A 6 2.60 -10.58 -10.61
N LEU A 7 1.29 -10.30 -10.60
CA LEU A 7 0.46 -10.23 -9.40
C LEU A 7 -0.47 -11.43 -9.34
N GLU A 8 -0.29 -12.29 -8.35
CA GLU A 8 -1.17 -13.42 -8.09
C GLU A 8 -2.56 -12.92 -7.65
N LEU A 9 -3.64 -13.51 -8.20
CA LEU A 9 -5.03 -13.16 -7.88
C LEU A 9 -5.38 -11.67 -8.11
N GLU A 10 -4.82 -11.05 -9.13
CA GLU A 10 -4.98 -9.61 -9.44
C GLU A 10 -6.45 -9.16 -9.40
N ASP A 11 -7.36 -9.91 -10.02
CA ASP A 11 -8.79 -9.60 -10.03
C ASP A 11 -9.43 -9.52 -8.64
N ARG A 12 -8.93 -10.30 -7.68
CA ARG A 12 -9.43 -10.29 -6.29
C ARG A 12 -8.82 -9.15 -5.47
N LEU A 13 -7.72 -8.59 -5.92
CA LEU A 13 -6.97 -7.55 -5.23
C LEU A 13 -7.27 -6.13 -5.72
N ARG A 14 -8.11 -5.95 -6.74
CA ARG A 14 -8.46 -4.65 -7.37
C ARG A 14 -8.86 -3.53 -6.41
N ARG A 15 -9.13 -3.85 -5.14
CA ARG A 15 -9.53 -2.90 -4.09
C ARG A 15 -8.57 -2.93 -2.90
N SER A 16 -7.29 -3.17 -3.16
CA SER A 16 -6.27 -3.29 -2.11
C SER A 16 -5.08 -2.37 -2.34
N GLY A 17 -4.38 -2.01 -1.27
CA GLY A 17 -3.12 -1.27 -1.37
C GLY A 17 -2.01 -2.02 -2.10
N ILE A 18 -2.09 -3.36 -2.19
CA ILE A 18 -1.14 -4.18 -2.95
C ILE A 18 -1.32 -3.91 -4.46
N GLU A 19 -2.57 -3.96 -4.93
CA GLU A 19 -2.86 -3.64 -6.35
C GLU A 19 -2.45 -2.22 -6.69
N THR A 20 -2.76 -1.25 -5.82
CA THR A 20 -2.32 0.15 -6.01
C THR A 20 -0.80 0.24 -6.12
N ALA A 21 -0.05 -0.42 -5.23
CA ALA A 21 1.42 -0.43 -5.29
C ALA A 21 1.95 -1.03 -6.59
N VAL A 22 1.38 -2.15 -7.04
CA VAL A 22 1.77 -2.81 -8.30
C VAL A 22 1.45 -1.93 -9.51
N ARG A 23 0.29 -1.29 -9.52
CA ARG A 23 -0.10 -0.34 -10.56
C ARG A 23 0.86 0.85 -10.62
N HIS A 24 1.18 1.47 -9.48
CA HIS A 24 2.18 2.54 -9.41
C HIS A 24 3.53 2.13 -9.98
N GLN A 25 3.99 0.91 -9.72
CA GLN A 25 5.25 0.41 -10.27
C GLN A 25 5.17 0.17 -11.78
N ARG A 26 4.05 -0.37 -12.27
CA ARG A 26 3.82 -0.56 -13.71
C ARG A 26 3.73 0.78 -14.44
N ASP A 27 2.97 1.74 -13.89
CA ASP A 27 2.82 3.08 -14.45
C ASP A 27 4.18 3.82 -14.46
N ALA A 28 4.94 3.74 -13.36
CA ALA A 28 6.27 4.30 -13.27
C ALA A 28 7.24 3.73 -14.32
N LEU A 29 7.17 2.42 -14.60
CA LEU A 29 8.01 1.79 -15.62
C LEU A 29 7.54 2.07 -17.04
N ALA A 30 6.23 2.27 -17.27
CA ALA A 30 5.66 2.62 -18.57
C ALA A 30 6.18 3.98 -19.09
N GLU A 31 6.57 4.89 -18.20
CA GLU A 31 7.25 6.16 -18.53
C GLU A 31 8.74 5.97 -18.88
N THR A 32 9.22 4.73 -18.91
CA THR A 32 10.62 4.38 -19.24
C THR A 32 10.66 3.48 -20.48
N GLU A 33 11.86 3.10 -20.93
CA GLU A 33 12.07 2.14 -22.04
C GLU A 33 11.84 0.67 -21.63
N ALA A 34 11.32 0.39 -20.44
CA ALA A 34 11.02 -0.97 -20.02
C ALA A 34 9.74 -1.50 -20.67
N ASP A 35 9.80 -2.68 -21.24
CA ASP A 35 8.62 -3.43 -21.70
C ASP A 35 8.05 -4.24 -20.54
N VAL A 36 6.85 -3.86 -20.05
CA VAL A 36 6.23 -4.47 -18.86
C VAL A 36 5.17 -5.50 -19.27
N LEU A 37 5.46 -6.76 -18.97
CA LEU A 37 4.51 -7.86 -19.08
C LEU A 37 3.72 -8.01 -17.78
N THR A 38 2.41 -8.19 -17.88
CA THR A 38 1.54 -8.42 -16.71
C THR A 38 1.11 -9.88 -16.55
N SER A 39 1.26 -10.69 -17.61
CA SER A 39 0.95 -12.11 -17.60
C SER A 39 2.14 -12.90 -18.15
N PRO A 40 2.58 -13.95 -17.47
CA PRO A 40 3.64 -14.81 -17.95
C PRO A 40 3.16 -15.87 -18.96
N TRP A 41 1.84 -15.95 -19.18
CA TRP A 41 1.22 -17.07 -19.87
C TRP A 41 0.99 -16.75 -21.36
N ASN A 42 1.65 -17.45 -22.23
CA ASN A 42 1.46 -17.35 -23.68
C ASN A 42 0.08 -17.93 -24.08
N GLY A 43 -1.00 -17.15 -23.89
CA GLY A 43 -2.37 -17.53 -24.25
C GLY A 43 -2.99 -18.68 -23.42
N ALA A 44 -2.29 -19.18 -22.40
CA ALA A 44 -2.77 -20.26 -21.54
C ALA A 44 -3.47 -19.73 -20.28
N THR A 45 -4.35 -20.52 -19.67
CA THR A 45 -4.86 -20.20 -18.32
C THR A 45 -3.81 -20.54 -17.26
N PRO A 46 -3.79 -19.87 -16.08
CA PRO A 46 -2.85 -20.18 -15.01
C PRO A 46 -2.80 -21.67 -14.62
N ALA A 47 -3.92 -22.37 -14.68
CA ALA A 47 -4.01 -23.80 -14.36
C ALA A 47 -3.39 -24.70 -15.44
N THR A 48 -3.61 -24.38 -16.72
CA THR A 48 -3.00 -25.12 -17.84
C THR A 48 -1.52 -24.78 -17.97
N ALA A 49 -1.11 -23.55 -17.68
CA ALA A 49 0.28 -23.14 -17.71
C ALA A 49 1.08 -23.76 -16.56
N ALA A 50 0.54 -23.88 -15.36
CA ALA A 50 1.17 -24.60 -14.25
C ALA A 50 1.42 -26.09 -14.61
N LEU A 51 0.47 -26.75 -15.30
CA LEU A 51 0.60 -28.11 -15.78
C LEU A 51 1.62 -28.23 -16.92
N ASN A 52 1.65 -27.27 -17.86
CA ASN A 52 2.57 -27.25 -18.99
C ASN A 52 3.97 -26.78 -18.57
N GLY A 53 4.10 -25.87 -17.63
CA GLY A 53 5.39 -25.45 -17.06
C GLY A 53 6.13 -26.58 -16.36
N VAL A 54 5.42 -27.55 -15.78
CA VAL A 54 6.00 -28.81 -15.28
C VAL A 54 6.53 -29.69 -16.41
N ARG A 55 5.99 -29.57 -17.64
CA ARG A 55 6.36 -30.37 -18.81
C ARG A 55 7.40 -29.71 -19.72
N GLY A 56 7.76 -28.43 -19.50
CA GLY A 56 8.76 -27.72 -20.28
C GLY A 56 8.29 -27.19 -21.65
N ASP A 57 6.99 -27.24 -21.92
CA ASP A 57 6.44 -26.83 -23.23
C ASP A 57 6.09 -25.32 -23.20
N GLY A 58 6.78 -24.46 -23.94
CA GLY A 58 6.48 -23.11 -24.47
C GLY A 58 5.33 -22.26 -23.87
N ALA A 59 5.05 -22.48 -22.57
CA ALA A 59 3.90 -21.91 -21.88
C ALA A 59 4.17 -20.50 -21.34
N PHE A 60 5.42 -20.04 -21.38
CA PHE A 60 5.84 -18.77 -20.85
C PHE A 60 6.24 -17.81 -21.97
N GLU A 61 5.91 -16.53 -21.78
CA GLU A 61 6.49 -15.43 -22.58
C GLU A 61 7.97 -15.26 -22.23
N ASP A 62 8.75 -14.71 -23.18
CA ASP A 62 10.14 -14.36 -22.93
C ASP A 62 10.22 -13.06 -22.11
N TYR A 63 11.06 -13.05 -21.09
CA TYR A 63 11.35 -11.85 -20.27
C TYR A 63 12.77 -11.95 -19.67
N ASP A 64 13.37 -10.79 -19.44
CA ASP A 64 14.72 -10.65 -18.91
C ASP A 64 14.76 -10.77 -17.38
N LEU A 65 13.65 -10.43 -16.71
CA LEU A 65 13.50 -10.44 -15.26
C LEU A 65 12.04 -10.74 -14.87
N ALA A 66 11.85 -11.59 -13.86
CA ALA A 66 10.56 -11.79 -13.23
C ALA A 66 10.46 -10.99 -11.92
N HIS A 67 9.40 -10.15 -11.78
CA HIS A 67 9.05 -9.48 -10.54
C HIS A 67 7.69 -9.96 -10.04
N CYS A 68 7.67 -10.73 -8.95
CA CYS A 68 6.47 -11.31 -8.37
C CYS A 68 6.03 -10.52 -7.12
N HIS A 69 4.73 -10.24 -7.01
CA HIS A 69 4.17 -9.35 -6.00
C HIS A 69 3.36 -10.03 -4.89
N LEU A 70 2.91 -11.23 -5.11
CA LEU A 70 2.16 -12.00 -4.12
C LEU A 70 2.42 -13.48 -4.32
N ILE A 71 2.23 -14.22 -3.26
CA ILE A 71 2.50 -15.64 -3.20
C ILE A 71 1.28 -16.45 -3.60
N GLY A 72 1.47 -17.38 -4.55
CA GLY A 72 0.46 -18.33 -4.96
C GLY A 72 1.01 -19.34 -5.96
N PRO A 73 0.17 -20.23 -6.47
CA PRO A 73 0.61 -21.28 -7.43
C PRO A 73 1.26 -20.71 -8.68
N GLY A 74 0.76 -19.58 -9.20
CA GLY A 74 1.34 -18.92 -10.37
C GLY A 74 2.73 -18.36 -10.08
N THR A 75 2.92 -17.69 -8.94
CA THR A 75 4.24 -17.22 -8.50
C THR A 75 5.25 -18.37 -8.35
N VAL A 76 4.82 -19.51 -7.81
CA VAL A 76 5.68 -20.71 -7.72
C VAL A 76 6.07 -21.21 -9.10
N ALA A 77 5.15 -21.22 -10.06
CA ALA A 77 5.42 -21.64 -11.45
C ALA A 77 6.40 -20.66 -12.14
N VAL A 78 6.21 -19.35 -11.97
CA VAL A 78 7.13 -18.31 -12.47
C VAL A 78 8.53 -18.49 -11.88
N ALA A 79 8.62 -18.65 -10.55
CA ALA A 79 9.90 -18.86 -9.87
C ALA A 79 10.62 -20.14 -10.33
N ALA A 80 9.87 -21.23 -10.58
CA ALA A 80 10.44 -22.46 -11.10
C ALA A 80 10.90 -22.32 -12.55
N HIS A 81 10.19 -21.57 -13.38
CA HIS A 81 10.58 -21.26 -14.75
C HIS A 81 11.84 -20.39 -14.77
N ALA A 82 11.85 -19.31 -14.02
CA ALA A 82 12.98 -18.40 -13.88
C ALA A 82 14.27 -19.16 -13.48
N SER A 83 14.17 -19.98 -12.43
CA SER A 83 15.31 -20.79 -11.96
C SER A 83 15.84 -21.81 -12.94
N ARG A 84 15.00 -22.35 -13.88
CA ARG A 84 15.44 -23.31 -14.91
C ARG A 84 16.11 -22.65 -16.10
N ASN A 85 15.84 -21.39 -16.34
CA ASN A 85 16.31 -20.65 -17.49
C ASN A 85 17.30 -19.54 -17.12
N ASP A 86 17.81 -19.56 -15.88
CA ASP A 86 18.76 -18.58 -15.33
C ASP A 86 18.27 -17.12 -15.45
N ILE A 87 16.93 -16.93 -15.34
CA ILE A 87 16.30 -15.61 -15.35
C ILE A 87 16.24 -15.08 -13.91
N PRO A 88 16.71 -13.85 -13.66
CA PRO A 88 16.63 -13.24 -12.33
C PRO A 88 15.20 -13.12 -11.80
N LEU A 89 15.01 -13.45 -10.51
CA LEU A 89 13.74 -13.35 -9.82
C LEU A 89 13.79 -12.29 -8.74
N ALA A 90 13.02 -11.21 -8.91
CA ALA A 90 12.71 -10.25 -7.87
C ALA A 90 11.36 -10.60 -7.20
N VAL A 91 11.27 -10.46 -5.88
CA VAL A 91 10.02 -10.65 -5.14
C VAL A 91 9.75 -9.42 -4.27
N HIS A 92 8.55 -8.85 -4.40
CA HIS A 92 8.15 -7.70 -3.58
C HIS A 92 7.43 -8.12 -2.31
N ALA A 93 7.95 -7.70 -1.18
CA ALA A 93 7.39 -7.98 0.14
C ALA A 93 6.32 -6.95 0.52
N HIS A 94 5.11 -7.11 -0.02
CA HIS A 94 3.96 -6.28 0.33
C HIS A 94 3.37 -6.60 1.70
N VAL A 95 3.59 -7.82 2.19
CA VAL A 95 3.01 -8.33 3.43
C VAL A 95 4.12 -8.88 4.31
N THR A 96 4.14 -8.47 5.57
CA THR A 96 4.92 -9.07 6.63
C THR A 96 4.00 -9.84 7.60
N ARG A 97 4.55 -10.68 8.45
CA ARG A 97 3.76 -11.34 9.52
C ARG A 97 3.10 -10.31 10.43
N GLU A 98 3.80 -9.24 10.72
CA GLU A 98 3.39 -8.16 11.61
C GLU A 98 2.20 -7.40 11.03
N ASP A 99 2.23 -7.05 9.74
CA ASP A 99 1.16 -6.37 9.03
C ASP A 99 -0.07 -7.27 8.83
N PHE A 100 0.14 -8.56 8.59
CA PHE A 100 -0.95 -9.53 8.42
C PHE A 100 -1.74 -9.76 9.71
N ALA A 101 -1.08 -9.66 10.88
CA ALA A 101 -1.69 -9.86 12.18
C ALA A 101 -2.75 -8.77 12.46
N GLY A 102 -4.00 -9.16 12.70
CA GLY A 102 -5.12 -8.23 12.96
C GLY A 102 -5.84 -7.71 11.73
N SER A 103 -5.54 -8.23 10.53
CA SER A 103 -6.29 -7.89 9.31
C SER A 103 -7.66 -8.58 9.26
N PHE A 104 -7.79 -9.81 9.82
CA PHE A 104 -9.04 -10.53 9.91
C PHE A 104 -9.04 -11.51 11.09
N ARG A 105 -10.22 -12.09 11.39
CA ARG A 105 -10.38 -13.05 12.48
C ARG A 105 -9.52 -14.30 12.23
N GLY A 106 -8.63 -14.62 13.17
CA GLY A 106 -7.73 -15.78 13.08
C GLY A 106 -6.39 -15.51 12.36
N SER A 107 -6.16 -14.31 11.81
CA SER A 107 -4.90 -13.97 11.13
C SER A 107 -3.66 -14.18 12.01
N ARG A 108 -3.76 -13.93 13.31
CA ARG A 108 -2.66 -14.18 14.27
C ARG A 108 -2.27 -15.66 14.37
N ALA A 109 -3.27 -16.57 14.28
CA ALA A 109 -3.02 -18.02 14.37
C ALA A 109 -2.33 -18.58 13.11
N ILE A 110 -2.55 -17.94 11.95
CA ILE A 110 -1.96 -18.32 10.66
C ILE A 110 -0.55 -17.71 10.50
N GLY A 111 -0.21 -16.69 11.29
CA GLY A 111 1.04 -15.96 11.20
C GLY A 111 2.32 -16.83 11.09
N PRO A 112 2.53 -17.87 11.92
CA PRO A 112 3.71 -18.75 11.82
C PRO A 112 3.79 -19.53 10.49
N VAL A 113 2.64 -19.95 9.93
CA VAL A 113 2.58 -20.66 8.64
C VAL A 113 2.92 -19.69 7.51
N LEU A 114 2.34 -18.48 7.56
CA LEU A 114 2.64 -17.43 6.60
C LEU A 114 4.13 -17.07 6.65
N GLU A 115 4.70 -16.85 7.83
CA GLU A 115 6.13 -16.55 8.00
C GLU A 115 7.04 -17.62 7.38
N ARG A 116 6.76 -18.90 7.67
CA ARG A 116 7.52 -20.01 7.09
C ARG A 116 7.47 -20.01 5.57
N TYR A 117 6.32 -19.68 5.03
CA TYR A 117 6.09 -19.62 3.60
C TYR A 117 6.76 -18.40 2.95
N LEU A 118 6.67 -17.22 3.56
CA LEU A 118 7.39 -16.01 3.13
C LEU A 118 8.90 -16.26 3.10
N ARG A 119 9.45 -16.84 4.15
CA ARG A 119 10.86 -17.23 4.24
C ARG A 119 11.28 -18.15 3.09
N TRP A 120 10.45 -19.15 2.77
CA TRP A 120 10.71 -20.08 1.68
C TRP A 120 10.77 -19.38 0.32
N LEU A 121 9.86 -18.43 0.04
CA LEU A 121 9.83 -17.70 -1.22
C LEU A 121 11.00 -16.71 -1.31
N TYR A 122 11.17 -15.88 -0.29
CA TYR A 122 12.23 -14.86 -0.30
C TYR A 122 13.63 -15.47 -0.39
N SER A 123 13.83 -16.68 0.13
CA SER A 123 15.11 -17.40 -0.01
C SER A 123 15.37 -17.98 -1.41
N ARG A 124 14.40 -17.90 -2.31
CA ARG A 124 14.53 -18.31 -3.74
C ARG A 124 14.66 -17.13 -4.70
N ALA A 125 14.40 -15.94 -4.21
CA ALA A 125 14.59 -14.73 -4.98
C ALA A 125 16.08 -14.38 -5.08
N ASP A 126 16.46 -13.79 -6.20
CA ASP A 126 17.76 -13.14 -6.37
C ASP A 126 17.75 -11.73 -5.77
N LEU A 127 16.56 -11.14 -5.62
CA LEU A 127 16.34 -9.83 -5.01
C LEU A 127 15.00 -9.81 -4.27
N VAL A 128 14.97 -9.29 -3.04
CA VAL A 128 13.74 -8.96 -2.32
C VAL A 128 13.58 -7.44 -2.30
N LEU A 129 12.42 -6.95 -2.74
CA LEU A 129 12.05 -5.55 -2.67
C LEU A 129 11.03 -5.32 -1.55
N CYS A 130 11.08 -4.16 -0.91
CA CYS A 130 10.14 -3.77 0.13
C CYS A 130 9.94 -2.25 0.17
N PRO A 131 8.81 -1.73 0.70
CA PRO A 131 8.46 -0.31 0.52
C PRO A 131 9.17 0.67 1.46
N SER A 132 9.87 0.19 2.50
CA SER A 132 10.47 1.05 3.53
C SER A 132 11.69 0.40 4.19
N GLU A 133 12.56 1.20 4.77
CA GLU A 133 13.69 0.72 5.60
C GLU A 133 13.19 0.01 6.86
N TYR A 134 12.05 0.45 7.40
CA TYR A 134 11.38 -0.29 8.48
C TYR A 134 11.03 -1.71 8.05
N THR A 135 10.35 -1.87 6.89
CA THR A 135 10.02 -3.20 6.37
C THR A 135 11.29 -4.00 6.07
N ARG A 136 12.34 -3.38 5.54
CA ARG A 136 13.64 -4.02 5.33
C ARG A 136 14.22 -4.55 6.65
N SER A 137 14.14 -3.78 7.73
CA SER A 137 14.61 -4.22 9.05
C SER A 137 13.82 -5.40 9.60
N VAL A 138 12.50 -5.43 9.38
CA VAL A 138 11.63 -6.57 9.73
C VAL A 138 12.05 -7.82 8.94
N LEU A 139 12.21 -7.70 7.62
CA LEU A 139 12.62 -8.80 6.74
C LEU A 139 14.03 -9.31 7.04
N ALA A 140 14.95 -8.45 7.48
CA ALA A 140 16.29 -8.83 7.90
C ALA A 140 16.30 -9.75 9.15
N SER A 141 15.20 -9.75 9.93
CA SER A 141 15.01 -10.70 11.02
C SER A 141 14.58 -12.09 10.54
N TYR A 142 14.11 -12.21 9.28
CA TYR A 142 13.81 -13.48 8.65
C TYR A 142 15.13 -14.08 8.10
N PRO A 143 15.31 -15.41 8.08
CA PRO A 143 16.48 -16.05 7.49
C PRO A 143 16.37 -16.04 5.95
N VAL A 144 16.49 -14.85 5.36
CA VAL A 144 16.46 -14.59 3.90
C VAL A 144 17.89 -14.37 3.45
N SER A 145 18.34 -15.12 2.45
CA SER A 145 19.70 -15.03 1.89
C SER A 145 19.82 -14.01 0.78
N ALA A 146 18.72 -13.69 0.09
CA ALA A 146 18.69 -12.71 -0.98
C ALA A 146 18.95 -11.28 -0.44
N PRO A 147 19.61 -10.41 -1.22
CA PRO A 147 19.71 -8.98 -0.90
C PRO A 147 18.32 -8.36 -0.80
N ILE A 148 18.12 -7.51 0.21
CA ILE A 148 16.85 -6.79 0.42
C ILE A 148 17.09 -5.31 0.10
N ARG A 149 16.26 -4.73 -0.78
CA ARG A 149 16.32 -3.32 -1.15
C ARG A 149 14.99 -2.63 -0.95
N THR A 150 15.03 -1.36 -0.64
CA THR A 150 13.85 -0.51 -0.53
C THR A 150 13.52 0.12 -1.87
N VAL A 151 12.23 0.05 -2.21
CA VAL A 151 11.61 0.77 -3.34
C VAL A 151 10.29 1.29 -2.84
N THR A 152 10.12 2.60 -2.78
CA THR A 152 8.87 3.21 -2.33
C THR A 152 7.67 2.74 -3.19
N ASN A 153 6.51 2.54 -2.57
CA ASN A 153 5.28 2.28 -3.34
C ASN A 153 4.84 3.51 -4.15
N GLY A 154 5.36 4.68 -3.78
CA GLY A 154 5.09 5.93 -4.46
C GLY A 154 3.67 6.47 -4.31
N VAL A 155 3.44 7.59 -4.96
CA VAL A 155 2.13 8.22 -5.15
C VAL A 155 2.03 8.75 -6.56
N ASP A 156 0.91 8.43 -7.22
CA ASP A 156 0.56 8.97 -8.53
C ASP A 156 -0.09 10.34 -8.36
N LEU A 157 0.70 11.39 -8.51
CA LEU A 157 0.26 12.78 -8.32
C LEU A 157 -0.74 13.20 -9.41
N ASP A 158 -0.58 12.71 -10.61
CA ASP A 158 -1.43 13.08 -11.75
C ASP A 158 -2.81 12.47 -11.63
N SER A 159 -2.91 11.23 -11.16
CA SER A 159 -4.18 10.56 -10.92
C SER A 159 -5.03 11.23 -9.84
N LEU A 160 -4.41 11.99 -8.94
CA LEU A 160 -5.08 12.73 -7.88
C LEU A 160 -5.51 14.14 -8.31
N SER A 161 -5.11 14.62 -9.48
CA SER A 161 -5.44 15.97 -9.96
C SER A 161 -6.94 16.22 -10.03
N GLY A 162 -7.35 17.45 -9.72
CA GLY A 162 -8.77 17.85 -9.76
C GLY A 162 -9.62 17.37 -8.58
N TYR A 163 -9.01 16.86 -7.51
CA TYR A 163 -9.72 16.42 -6.29
C TYR A 163 -10.55 17.55 -5.67
N GLU A 164 -10.14 18.81 -5.79
CA GLU A 164 -10.85 19.96 -5.24
C GLU A 164 -12.25 20.12 -5.88
N ALA A 165 -12.39 19.80 -7.16
CA ALA A 165 -13.68 19.86 -7.86
C ALA A 165 -14.70 18.85 -7.32
N LEU A 166 -14.21 17.78 -6.67
CA LEU A 166 -15.05 16.73 -6.09
C LEU A 166 -15.52 17.05 -4.66
N ARG A 167 -15.02 18.13 -4.04
CA ARG A 167 -15.40 18.50 -2.66
C ARG A 167 -16.90 18.66 -2.50
N ALA A 168 -17.52 19.55 -3.25
CA ALA A 168 -18.94 19.81 -3.12
C ALA A 168 -19.83 18.61 -3.52
N PRO A 169 -19.57 17.87 -4.62
CA PRO A 169 -20.31 16.66 -4.95
C PRO A 169 -20.25 15.59 -3.84
N TYR A 170 -19.08 15.31 -3.27
CA TYR A 170 -18.93 14.27 -2.24
C TYR A 170 -19.51 14.68 -0.90
N ARG A 171 -19.37 15.95 -0.50
CA ARG A 171 -20.02 16.47 0.69
C ARG A 171 -21.55 16.36 0.60
N ARG A 172 -22.14 16.69 -0.53
CA ARG A 172 -23.60 16.49 -0.74
C ARG A 172 -23.98 15.01 -0.74
N ARG A 173 -23.15 14.13 -1.35
CA ARG A 173 -23.43 12.70 -1.42
C ARG A 173 -23.51 12.03 -0.05
N PHE A 174 -22.69 12.47 0.87
CA PHE A 174 -22.56 11.87 2.21
C PHE A 174 -23.13 12.76 3.33
N ASP A 175 -23.84 13.84 2.99
CA ASP A 175 -24.47 14.79 3.92
C ASP A 175 -23.47 15.35 4.95
N LEU A 176 -22.33 15.85 4.47
CA LEU A 176 -21.23 16.32 5.29
C LEU A 176 -21.24 17.84 5.43
N ASP A 177 -21.44 18.29 6.65
CA ASP A 177 -21.39 19.71 7.00
C ASP A 177 -20.19 20.04 7.92
N GLY A 178 -19.81 21.29 7.98
CA GLY A 178 -18.72 21.75 8.85
C GLY A 178 -17.36 21.13 8.55
N LEU A 179 -16.60 20.80 9.60
CA LEU A 179 -15.27 20.22 9.49
C LEU A 179 -15.36 18.70 9.42
N VAL A 180 -14.65 18.12 8.45
CA VAL A 180 -14.65 16.68 8.17
C VAL A 180 -13.29 16.07 8.49
N VAL A 181 -13.27 15.19 9.49
CA VAL A 181 -12.14 14.32 9.82
C VAL A 181 -12.31 13.01 9.05
N PHE A 182 -11.34 12.59 8.28
CA PHE A 182 -11.52 11.44 7.41
C PHE A 182 -10.34 10.46 7.39
N ALA A 183 -10.63 9.22 7.02
CA ALA A 183 -9.66 8.16 6.74
C ALA A 183 -9.97 7.49 5.40
N VAL A 184 -8.96 6.94 4.74
CA VAL A 184 -9.09 6.19 3.48
C VAL A 184 -8.43 4.83 3.60
N GLY A 185 -9.12 3.80 3.15
CA GLY A 185 -8.62 2.42 3.08
C GLY A 185 -9.56 1.39 3.68
N ASN A 186 -9.16 0.11 3.61
CA ASN A 186 -9.95 -0.97 4.19
C ASN A 186 -10.16 -0.78 5.70
N VAL A 187 -11.38 -0.99 6.16
CA VAL A 187 -11.71 -0.89 7.58
C VAL A 187 -11.24 -2.15 8.31
N PHE A 188 -10.00 -2.09 8.83
CA PHE A 188 -9.41 -3.16 9.63
C PHE A 188 -9.13 -2.72 11.06
N GLU A 189 -9.13 -3.66 11.99
CA GLU A 189 -8.80 -3.36 13.38
C GLU A 189 -7.37 -2.78 13.52
N ARG A 190 -6.39 -3.32 12.79
CA ARG A 190 -5.03 -2.80 12.77
C ARG A 190 -4.91 -1.37 12.24
N LYS A 191 -5.85 -0.93 11.41
CA LYS A 191 -5.93 0.46 10.91
C LYS A 191 -6.44 1.45 11.95
N GLY A 192 -6.83 0.95 13.14
CA GLY A 192 -7.21 1.79 14.27
C GLY A 192 -8.64 2.32 14.21
N VAL A 193 -9.57 1.56 13.59
CA VAL A 193 -10.99 1.95 13.51
C VAL A 193 -11.61 2.22 14.89
N ASP A 194 -11.18 1.52 15.92
CA ASP A 194 -11.61 1.75 17.30
C ASP A 194 -11.10 3.10 17.86
N THR A 195 -9.86 3.47 17.54
CA THR A 195 -9.30 4.78 17.87
C THR A 195 -10.07 5.89 17.14
N PHE A 196 -10.35 5.69 15.84
CA PHE A 196 -11.10 6.63 15.02
C PHE A 196 -12.50 6.90 15.59
N CYS A 197 -13.27 5.83 15.88
CA CYS A 197 -14.61 5.98 16.47
C CYS A 197 -14.60 6.58 17.87
N ARG A 198 -13.63 6.21 18.73
CA ARG A 198 -13.50 6.80 20.08
C ARG A 198 -13.12 8.28 20.05
N LEU A 199 -12.40 8.72 19.03
CA LEU A 199 -12.14 10.15 18.82
C LEU A 199 -13.43 10.85 18.35
N ALA A 200 -14.17 10.24 17.42
CA ALA A 200 -15.44 10.81 16.97
C ALA A 200 -16.42 11.11 18.13
N GLU A 201 -16.49 10.23 19.14
CA GLU A 201 -17.32 10.43 20.34
C GLU A 201 -16.92 11.65 21.19
N ARG A 202 -15.76 12.28 20.91
CA ARG A 202 -15.21 13.44 21.66
C ARG A 202 -15.40 14.78 20.95
N PHE A 203 -15.84 14.76 19.68
CA PHE A 203 -15.95 15.94 18.82
C PHE A 203 -17.33 16.02 18.16
N ASP A 204 -17.80 17.22 17.93
CA ASP A 204 -19.03 17.48 17.15
C ASP A 204 -18.76 17.58 15.63
N HIS A 205 -17.59 17.10 15.15
CA HIS A 205 -17.21 17.10 13.75
C HIS A 205 -17.71 15.86 13.05
N GLU A 206 -17.80 15.91 11.71
CA GLU A 206 -18.08 14.75 10.88
C GLU A 206 -16.85 13.87 10.77
N PHE A 207 -17.01 12.57 11.02
CA PHE A 207 -15.97 11.57 10.86
C PHE A 207 -16.36 10.60 9.75
N VAL A 208 -15.53 10.50 8.70
CA VAL A 208 -15.86 9.68 7.53
C VAL A 208 -14.74 8.70 7.22
N TRP A 209 -15.07 7.42 7.18
CA TRP A 209 -14.12 6.42 6.71
C TRP A 209 -14.48 5.96 5.31
N PHE A 210 -13.69 6.36 4.33
CA PHE A 210 -13.84 5.97 2.93
C PHE A 210 -13.10 4.67 2.66
N GLY A 211 -13.82 3.62 2.30
CA GLY A 211 -13.22 2.36 1.91
C GLY A 211 -14.03 1.14 2.32
N PRO A 212 -13.70 -0.02 1.74
CA PRO A 212 -14.47 -1.23 1.93
C PRO A 212 -14.33 -1.77 3.36
N TYR A 213 -15.38 -2.42 3.81
CA TYR A 213 -15.43 -3.15 5.07
C TYR A 213 -16.13 -4.49 4.90
N ASP A 214 -15.80 -5.43 5.78
CA ASP A 214 -16.46 -6.72 5.88
C ASP A 214 -17.15 -6.82 7.24
N THR A 215 -18.41 -7.25 7.24
CA THR A 215 -19.20 -7.57 8.45
C THR A 215 -19.50 -9.07 8.58
N GLY A 216 -18.98 -9.87 7.66
CA GLY A 216 -19.14 -11.32 7.63
C GLY A 216 -18.33 -12.06 8.72
N PRO A 217 -18.33 -13.40 8.67
CA PRO A 217 -17.68 -14.23 9.69
C PRO A 217 -16.16 -14.02 9.84
N HIS A 218 -15.51 -13.53 8.78
CA HIS A 218 -14.06 -13.31 8.76
C HIS A 218 -13.65 -11.93 9.30
N ALA A 219 -14.58 -10.99 9.41
CA ALA A 219 -14.31 -9.69 10.03
C ALA A 219 -14.02 -9.83 11.52
N SER A 220 -13.15 -8.95 12.07
CA SER A 220 -12.96 -8.89 13.51
C SER A 220 -14.24 -8.45 14.22
N GLU A 221 -14.40 -8.86 15.47
CA GLU A 221 -15.58 -8.47 16.27
C GLU A 221 -15.65 -6.93 16.43
N THR A 222 -14.50 -6.28 16.59
CA THR A 222 -14.40 -4.82 16.70
C THR A 222 -14.95 -4.15 15.45
N VAL A 223 -14.52 -4.57 14.25
CA VAL A 223 -15.00 -4.00 12.98
C VAL A 223 -16.50 -4.22 12.82
N ARG A 224 -17.00 -5.45 13.03
CA ARG A 224 -18.44 -5.73 12.93
C ARG A 224 -19.28 -4.88 13.86
N ARG A 225 -18.85 -4.73 15.09
CA ARG A 225 -19.56 -3.92 16.09
C ARG A 225 -19.63 -2.44 15.68
N LEU A 226 -18.48 -1.85 15.32
CA LEU A 226 -18.37 -0.43 15.01
C LEU A 226 -19.06 -0.06 13.69
N VAL A 227 -18.97 -0.91 12.68
CA VAL A 227 -19.66 -0.66 11.39
C VAL A 227 -21.16 -0.83 11.50
N ASN A 228 -21.65 -1.81 12.28
CA ASN A 228 -23.10 -2.04 12.48
C ASN A 228 -23.75 -1.05 13.45
N ARG A 229 -22.97 -0.43 14.34
CA ARG A 229 -23.43 0.56 15.32
C ARG A 229 -22.33 1.62 15.50
N PRO A 230 -22.14 2.47 14.49
CA PRO A 230 -21.16 3.56 14.60
C PRO A 230 -21.64 4.63 15.60
N PRO A 231 -20.75 5.48 16.12
CA PRO A 231 -21.13 6.75 16.73
C PRO A 231 -21.96 7.60 15.76
N ASP A 232 -22.82 8.47 16.27
CA ASP A 232 -23.81 9.23 15.49
C ASP A 232 -23.17 10.11 14.40
N ASN A 233 -21.96 10.59 14.64
CA ASN A 233 -21.17 11.43 13.74
C ASN A 233 -20.14 10.64 12.90
N VAL A 234 -20.25 9.31 12.82
CA VAL A 234 -19.34 8.46 12.02
C VAL A 234 -20.05 7.84 10.82
N THR A 235 -19.53 8.11 9.63
CA THR A 235 -19.99 7.49 8.39
C THR A 235 -18.93 6.52 7.83
N PHE A 236 -19.32 5.25 7.62
CA PHE A 236 -18.56 4.28 6.84
C PHE A 236 -19.14 4.19 5.43
N THR A 237 -18.44 4.71 4.43
CA THR A 237 -19.00 4.85 3.08
C THR A 237 -19.03 3.54 2.28
N GLY A 238 -18.23 2.55 2.69
CA GLY A 238 -17.89 1.44 1.80
C GLY A 238 -16.98 1.89 0.66
N TRP A 239 -16.88 1.07 -0.38
CA TRP A 239 -16.10 1.39 -1.57
C TRP A 239 -16.65 2.62 -2.29
N ILE A 240 -15.77 3.50 -2.72
CA ILE A 240 -16.05 4.63 -3.63
C ILE A 240 -15.25 4.46 -4.91
N ASP A 241 -15.83 4.81 -6.05
CA ASP A 241 -15.18 4.57 -7.35
C ASP A 241 -14.06 5.59 -7.64
N ASP A 242 -14.19 6.81 -7.12
CA ASP A 242 -13.19 7.86 -7.27
C ASP A 242 -12.66 8.32 -5.90
N VAL A 243 -11.47 7.84 -5.56
CA VAL A 243 -10.83 8.15 -4.27
C VAL A 243 -10.52 9.64 -4.09
N ARG A 244 -10.37 10.40 -5.20
CA ARG A 244 -10.16 11.85 -5.16
C ARG A 244 -11.28 12.56 -4.40
N GLY A 245 -12.50 12.03 -4.50
CA GLY A 245 -13.65 12.55 -3.78
C GLY A 245 -13.52 12.47 -2.26
N ALA A 246 -12.85 11.44 -1.72
CA ALA A 246 -12.54 11.36 -0.29
C ALA A 246 -11.57 12.48 0.13
N TYR A 247 -10.48 12.65 -0.61
CA TYR A 247 -9.48 13.69 -0.35
C TYR A 247 -10.03 15.09 -0.56
N GLY A 248 -10.92 15.28 -1.53
CA GLY A 248 -11.60 16.55 -1.75
C GLY A 248 -12.62 16.90 -0.67
N ALA A 249 -13.37 15.93 -0.16
CA ALA A 249 -14.41 16.15 0.85
C ALA A 249 -13.85 16.44 2.25
N GLY A 250 -12.71 15.83 2.60
CA GLY A 250 -12.12 15.90 3.93
C GLY A 250 -11.32 17.18 4.21
N ASP A 251 -11.11 17.49 5.49
CA ASP A 251 -10.32 18.62 5.96
C ASP A 251 -9.11 18.17 6.78
N ILE A 252 -9.27 17.13 7.60
CA ILE A 252 -8.20 16.54 8.43
C ILE A 252 -8.14 15.05 8.15
N TYR A 253 -7.03 14.59 7.62
CA TYR A 253 -6.77 13.17 7.42
C TYR A 253 -6.29 12.52 8.71
N LEU A 254 -7.06 11.58 9.26
CA LEU A 254 -6.75 10.87 10.50
C LEU A 254 -6.43 9.40 10.21
N PHE A 255 -5.19 8.99 10.44
CA PHE A 255 -4.75 7.63 10.18
C PHE A 255 -4.12 6.99 11.44
N PRO A 256 -4.95 6.49 12.39
CA PRO A 256 -4.49 5.97 13.67
C PRO A 256 -4.04 4.50 13.57
N THR A 257 -3.48 4.09 12.43
CA THR A 257 -3.02 2.72 12.16
C THR A 257 -1.95 2.29 13.16
N ARG A 258 -1.96 1.01 13.55
CA ARG A 258 -0.99 0.44 14.49
C ARG A 258 0.20 -0.20 13.81
N VAL A 259 0.00 -0.66 12.59
CA VAL A 259 1.04 -1.33 11.78
C VAL A 259 0.85 -0.96 10.32
N GLU A 260 1.91 -0.56 9.66
CA GLU A 260 2.00 -0.28 8.23
C GLU A 260 3.36 -0.68 7.68
N ASN A 261 3.41 -0.90 6.37
CA ASN A 261 4.67 -1.07 5.64
C ASN A 261 5.13 0.24 4.98
N GLN A 262 4.19 1.13 4.62
CA GLN A 262 4.43 2.51 4.16
C GLN A 262 3.20 3.41 4.31
N GLY A 263 2.00 2.96 3.85
CA GLY A 263 0.76 3.73 3.90
C GLY A 263 0.57 4.65 2.68
N ILE A 264 0.27 4.07 1.49
CA ILE A 264 0.02 4.83 0.25
C ILE A 264 -1.04 5.91 0.46
N ALA A 265 -2.15 5.60 1.15
CA ALA A 265 -3.23 6.55 1.42
C ALA A 265 -2.79 7.79 2.23
N VAL A 266 -1.70 7.69 3.01
CA VAL A 266 -1.09 8.86 3.67
C VAL A 266 -0.42 9.76 2.64
N LEU A 267 0.35 9.18 1.72
CA LEU A 267 0.99 9.94 0.62
C LEU A 267 -0.04 10.59 -0.29
N GLU A 268 -1.15 9.91 -0.59
CA GLU A 268 -2.27 10.45 -1.37
C GLU A 268 -2.96 11.63 -0.63
N ALA A 269 -3.23 11.50 0.68
CA ALA A 269 -3.76 12.59 1.48
C ALA A 269 -2.81 13.79 1.52
N MET A 270 -1.51 13.55 1.65
CA MET A 270 -0.48 14.57 1.60
C MET A 270 -0.40 15.24 0.21
N ALA A 271 -0.48 14.47 -0.87
CA ALA A 271 -0.50 15.00 -2.23
C ALA A 271 -1.69 15.93 -2.48
N CYS A 272 -2.83 15.64 -1.85
CA CYS A 272 -4.01 16.48 -1.86
C CYS A 272 -4.00 17.62 -0.83
N GLY A 273 -2.90 17.83 -0.10
CA GLY A 273 -2.74 18.94 0.84
C GLY A 273 -3.57 18.83 2.11
N SER A 274 -3.99 17.64 2.51
CA SER A 274 -4.67 17.41 3.78
C SER A 274 -3.76 17.70 4.96
N ALA A 275 -4.29 18.26 6.05
CA ALA A 275 -3.62 18.25 7.33
C ALA A 275 -3.66 16.82 7.90
N VAL A 276 -2.51 16.21 8.10
CA VAL A 276 -2.37 14.79 8.39
C VAL A 276 -2.09 14.55 9.88
N VAL A 277 -2.88 13.68 10.52
CA VAL A 277 -2.68 13.19 11.88
C VAL A 277 -2.44 11.69 11.85
N LEU A 278 -1.30 11.24 12.33
CA LEU A 278 -0.85 9.85 12.27
C LEU A 278 -0.64 9.28 13.67
N ARG A 279 -0.74 7.96 13.79
CA ARG A 279 -0.11 7.30 14.92
C ARG A 279 1.41 7.36 14.77
N ASP A 280 2.08 7.62 15.88
CA ASP A 280 3.53 7.55 15.98
C ASP A 280 3.96 6.08 15.98
N ILE A 281 4.42 5.61 14.82
CA ILE A 281 4.90 4.24 14.57
C ILE A 281 6.20 4.27 13.76
N PRO A 282 7.10 3.29 13.93
CA PRO A 282 8.45 3.33 13.37
C PRO A 282 8.52 3.61 11.87
N VAL A 283 7.62 3.07 11.06
CA VAL A 283 7.63 3.30 9.61
C VAL A 283 7.42 4.77 9.25
N PHE A 284 6.67 5.53 10.03
CA PHE A 284 6.39 6.94 9.74
C PHE A 284 7.52 7.87 10.17
N GLU A 285 8.49 7.39 10.95
CA GLU A 285 9.71 8.14 11.25
C GLU A 285 10.60 8.33 10.00
N GLU A 286 10.55 7.37 9.09
CA GLU A 286 11.33 7.41 7.84
C GLU A 286 10.78 8.45 6.84
N PHE A 287 9.46 8.65 6.82
CA PHE A 287 8.79 9.40 5.76
C PHE A 287 8.37 10.80 6.17
N TYR A 288 8.01 11.01 7.45
CA TYR A 288 7.27 12.21 7.88
C TYR A 288 7.88 12.85 9.12
N THR A 289 7.79 14.18 9.19
CA THR A 289 8.33 14.98 10.31
C THR A 289 7.22 15.61 11.13
N HIS A 290 7.13 15.22 12.42
CA HIS A 290 6.13 15.78 13.34
C HIS A 290 6.22 17.30 13.43
N GLY A 291 5.09 17.98 13.29
CA GLY A 291 4.96 19.44 13.37
C GLY A 291 5.36 20.18 12.08
N GLU A 292 5.94 19.50 11.10
CA GLU A 292 6.29 20.06 9.79
C GLU A 292 5.28 19.68 8.72
N ASP A 293 5.10 18.40 8.43
CA ASP A 293 4.22 17.87 7.39
C ASP A 293 3.07 16.99 7.92
N CYS A 294 3.11 16.63 9.21
CA CYS A 294 2.04 15.90 9.89
C CYS A 294 2.09 16.17 11.39
N LEU A 295 1.05 15.71 12.12
CA LEU A 295 1.09 15.55 13.57
C LEU A 295 1.11 14.05 13.91
N LYS A 296 2.16 13.59 14.62
CA LYS A 296 2.28 12.21 15.10
C LYS A 296 1.81 12.12 16.54
N CYS A 297 1.04 11.08 16.88
CA CYS A 297 0.40 10.91 18.17
C CYS A 297 0.56 9.45 18.66
N SER A 298 1.02 9.28 19.88
CA SER A 298 1.20 7.96 20.53
C SER A 298 0.00 7.59 21.42
N THR A 299 -0.68 8.56 22.02
CA THR A 299 -1.76 8.39 22.97
C THR A 299 -3.09 8.99 22.49
N MET A 300 -4.21 8.56 23.08
CA MET A 300 -5.52 9.17 22.80
C MET A 300 -5.53 10.67 23.09
N ALA A 301 -4.92 11.10 24.22
CA ALA A 301 -4.85 12.52 24.59
C ALA A 301 -4.08 13.35 23.55
N GLU A 302 -3.02 12.82 22.97
CA GLU A 302 -2.29 13.50 21.90
C GLU A 302 -3.11 13.60 20.61
N PHE A 303 -3.87 12.54 20.23
CA PHE A 303 -4.82 12.62 19.12
C PHE A 303 -5.89 13.66 19.35
N GLU A 304 -6.50 13.70 20.56
CA GLU A 304 -7.49 14.70 20.94
C GLU A 304 -6.89 16.11 20.81
N ALA A 305 -5.73 16.36 21.42
CA ALA A 305 -5.05 17.66 21.33
C ALA A 305 -4.66 18.06 19.89
N ALA A 306 -4.25 17.10 19.06
CA ALA A 306 -3.95 17.36 17.65
C ALA A 306 -5.20 17.76 16.86
N LEU A 307 -6.32 17.06 17.06
CA LEU A 307 -7.60 17.39 16.42
C LEU A 307 -8.15 18.73 16.91
N ASP A 308 -8.14 19.00 18.21
CA ASP A 308 -8.54 20.30 18.77
C ASP A 308 -7.74 21.46 18.15
N ARG A 309 -6.42 21.31 18.09
CA ARG A 309 -5.53 22.31 17.51
C ARG A 309 -5.80 22.54 16.03
N LEU A 310 -5.98 21.46 15.26
CA LEU A 310 -6.27 21.57 13.82
C LEU A 310 -7.70 22.09 13.58
N SER A 311 -8.66 21.78 14.43
CA SER A 311 -10.02 22.30 14.32
C SER A 311 -10.07 23.82 14.54
N ALA A 312 -9.33 24.31 15.53
CA ALA A 312 -9.31 25.71 15.91
C ALA A 312 -8.46 26.60 14.98
N ASP A 313 -7.45 26.03 14.27
CA ASP A 313 -6.49 26.80 13.49
C ASP A 313 -6.46 26.39 11.99
N PRO A 314 -7.28 27.04 11.12
CA PRO A 314 -7.23 26.82 9.68
C PRO A 314 -5.88 27.14 9.03
N GLY A 315 -5.14 28.13 9.60
CA GLY A 315 -3.81 28.49 9.13
C GLY A 315 -2.80 27.37 9.36
N LEU A 316 -2.89 26.69 10.50
CA LEU A 316 -2.07 25.51 10.79
C LEU A 316 -2.40 24.37 9.81
N ARG A 317 -3.70 24.09 9.56
CA ARG A 317 -4.10 23.08 8.57
C ARG A 317 -3.50 23.36 7.20
N HIS A 318 -3.61 24.60 6.73
CA HIS A 318 -3.04 25.00 5.43
C HIS A 318 -1.53 24.84 5.38
N ARG A 319 -0.80 25.30 6.40
CA ARG A 319 0.65 25.21 6.46
C ARG A 319 1.14 23.77 6.47
N LEU A 320 0.54 22.90 7.28
CA LEU A 320 0.88 21.47 7.29
C LEU A 320 0.55 20.81 5.93
N GLY A 321 -0.59 21.16 5.33
CA GLY A 321 -0.99 20.63 4.03
C GLY A 321 -0.03 21.01 2.90
N GLU A 322 0.48 22.24 2.85
CA GLU A 322 1.47 22.66 1.85
C GLU A 322 2.83 21.94 2.04
N ASN A 323 3.26 21.75 3.28
CA ASN A 323 4.45 20.97 3.57
C ASN A 323 4.25 19.49 3.22
N ALA A 324 3.06 18.94 3.51
CA ALA A 324 2.68 17.58 3.15
C ALA A 324 2.74 17.34 1.62
N LYS A 325 2.24 18.30 0.81
CA LYS A 325 2.39 18.23 -0.67
C LYS A 325 3.86 18.14 -1.08
N SER A 326 4.72 18.90 -0.44
CA SER A 326 6.16 18.87 -0.73
C SER A 326 6.79 17.52 -0.38
N THR A 327 6.34 16.88 0.70
CA THR A 327 6.74 15.54 1.08
C THR A 327 6.24 14.50 0.07
N ALA A 328 4.97 14.54 -0.32
CA ALA A 328 4.40 13.62 -1.29
C ALA A 328 5.13 13.67 -2.65
N ARG A 329 5.48 14.85 -3.14
CA ARG A 329 6.25 15.02 -4.40
C ARG A 329 7.58 14.29 -4.39
N ARG A 330 8.24 14.15 -3.24
CA ARG A 330 9.50 13.40 -3.12
C ARG A 330 9.30 11.89 -3.27
N HIS A 331 8.05 11.42 -3.24
CA HIS A 331 7.67 10.02 -3.40
C HIS A 331 6.83 9.78 -4.67
N GLY A 332 6.92 10.65 -5.68
CA GLY A 332 6.25 10.49 -6.97
C GLY A 332 6.74 9.27 -7.76
N LEU A 333 6.01 8.92 -8.83
CA LEU A 333 6.30 7.74 -9.66
C LEU A 333 7.68 7.80 -10.31
N ASP A 334 8.23 8.97 -10.63
CA ASP A 334 9.61 9.14 -11.12
C ASP A 334 10.65 8.50 -10.19
N ARG A 335 10.45 8.64 -8.87
CA ARG A 335 11.34 8.03 -7.89
C ARG A 335 11.18 6.51 -7.91
N VAL A 336 9.97 6.01 -7.98
CA VAL A 336 9.68 4.56 -8.11
C VAL A 336 10.38 3.99 -9.33
N ALA A 337 10.27 4.64 -10.49
CA ALA A 337 10.93 4.24 -11.73
C ALA A 337 12.45 4.14 -11.57
N ARG A 338 13.08 5.18 -11.02
CA ARG A 338 14.55 5.20 -10.81
C ARG A 338 15.01 4.10 -9.85
N GLU A 339 14.30 3.90 -8.74
CA GLU A 339 14.65 2.89 -7.74
C GLU A 339 14.49 1.47 -8.31
N LEU A 340 13.39 1.18 -9.03
CA LEU A 340 13.16 -0.11 -9.68
C LEU A 340 14.22 -0.40 -10.75
N ARG A 341 14.46 0.54 -11.68
CA ARG A 341 15.45 0.35 -12.75
C ARG A 341 16.83 0.05 -12.18
N ARG A 342 17.26 0.77 -11.15
CA ARG A 342 18.54 0.50 -10.49
C ARG A 342 18.57 -0.89 -9.86
N ALA A 343 17.49 -1.27 -9.16
CA ALA A 343 17.40 -2.57 -8.52
C ALA A 343 17.43 -3.73 -9.53
N TYR A 344 16.77 -3.56 -10.69
CA TYR A 344 16.77 -4.55 -11.77
C TYR A 344 18.10 -4.64 -12.48
N ALA A 345 18.73 -3.51 -12.81
CA ALA A 345 20.06 -3.49 -13.43
C ALA A 345 21.07 -4.26 -12.59
N ASP A 346 21.10 -3.97 -11.28
CA ASP A 346 22.04 -4.62 -10.36
C ASP A 346 21.83 -6.15 -10.26
N VAL A 347 20.59 -6.63 -10.29
CA VAL A 347 20.32 -8.08 -10.20
C VAL A 347 20.60 -8.79 -11.52
N ILE A 348 20.33 -8.15 -12.67
CA ILE A 348 20.65 -8.70 -14.01
C ILE A 348 22.17 -8.78 -14.19
N GLU A 349 22.90 -7.74 -13.81
CA GLU A 349 24.38 -7.75 -13.85
C GLU A 349 24.95 -8.86 -12.95
N ALA A 350 24.42 -9.01 -11.74
CA ALA A 350 24.84 -10.08 -10.81
C ALA A 350 24.57 -11.50 -11.37
N ALA A 351 23.56 -11.67 -12.21
CA ALA A 351 23.24 -12.92 -12.89
C ALA A 351 24.06 -13.15 -14.18
N GLY A 352 24.98 -12.25 -14.54
CA GLY A 352 25.86 -12.35 -15.74
C GLY A 352 25.21 -11.82 -17.03
N GLY A 353 24.10 -11.07 -16.91
CA GLY A 353 23.50 -10.32 -18.03
C GLY A 353 24.30 -9.03 -18.34
N GLU A 354 24.31 -8.60 -19.61
CA GLU A 354 24.81 -7.26 -19.93
C GLU A 354 23.81 -6.21 -19.46
N PRO A 355 24.24 -5.19 -18.68
CA PRO A 355 23.37 -4.08 -18.34
C PRO A 355 22.96 -3.36 -19.63
N THR A 356 21.66 -3.19 -19.87
CA THR A 356 21.18 -2.28 -20.91
C THR A 356 21.59 -0.87 -20.52
N THR A 357 22.73 -0.42 -21.10
CA THR A 357 23.17 0.97 -21.02
C THR A 357 22.23 1.83 -21.84
N ASP A 358 21.43 2.70 -21.15
CA ASP A 358 21.26 4.10 -21.57
C ASP A 358 20.81 4.94 -20.37
#